data_ed101cbaae8f71483b2c41c758f66be1
#
_entry.id   ed101cbaae8f71483b2c41c758f66be1
#
_cell.length_a   1.000
_cell.length_b   1.000
_cell.length_c   1.000
_cell.angle_alpha   90.00
_cell.angle_beta   90.00
_cell.angle_gamma   90.00
#
_symmetry.space_group_name_H-M   'P 1'
#
loop_
_entity.id
_entity.type
_entity.pdbx_description
1 polymer ?
#
loop_
_entity_poly.entity_id
_entity_poly.type
_entity_poly.pdbx_seq_one_letter_code
_entity_poly.pdbx_strand_id
1 'polypeptide(L)'
;MNPINSDVRDRLTETSQTHLLRFLSELSTSEQESLLHQIGKTDLRLLRQIWKASTNDGSPIDAAARITAARSPGKVVRQPVSAADSERWKQATQVGENELREGRVAVITVAGGQGSRLGFDHPKGMFPIGPKTDRTLFQIFAEQILARRQRYHTAIPWLIMTSDATHAETHTFLEEHNYFNLGQDSVYLFQQGSLPALDAASGRILMSSRSELALSPDGHGGLVAALASAGLLNLLSQHNIRHLFYHQIDNPTVILCDPALLGFHAQQRSQLTTNVVRKESPAERMGVLVDINGRTEIVEYSELTPEQAACCDENGEWIFWAGNTAIHIFDREFLEQLAADESQLPLHVARKNVGFMDDRGEIVRPDDPANPNAIKLEKFIFDALPIAERTLIVEGNRSREFNPVKNRSGADSPDTSRAALSRIGREWLAAAGYEVPADQPVEISPLQALDAEELTARLKSGAVRLADL
;
A
#
# COMPACT_ATOMS: atom_id res chain seq x y z
N MET A 1 -15.45 -36.91 -19.96
CA MET A 1 -14.15 -36.22 -20.06
C MET A 1 -14.30 -35.11 -21.07
N ASN A 2 -14.37 -33.87 -20.64
CA ASN A 2 -14.22 -32.74 -21.58
C ASN A 2 -12.79 -32.78 -22.14
N PRO A 3 -12.61 -32.92 -23.46
CA PRO A 3 -11.25 -32.91 -24.03
C PRO A 3 -10.63 -31.56 -23.70
N ILE A 4 -9.44 -31.57 -23.08
CA ILE A 4 -8.64 -30.36 -22.89
C ILE A 4 -8.57 -29.69 -24.27
N ASN A 5 -8.93 -28.41 -24.33
CA ASN A 5 -8.82 -27.65 -25.56
C ASN A 5 -7.38 -27.78 -26.11
N SER A 6 -7.23 -28.13 -27.39
CA SER A 6 -5.91 -28.26 -28.04
C SER A 6 -5.05 -27.01 -27.81
N ASP A 7 -5.66 -25.83 -27.84
CA ASP A 7 -4.99 -24.54 -27.57
C ASP A 7 -4.29 -24.50 -26.19
N VAL A 8 -4.92 -24.98 -25.13
CA VAL A 8 -4.32 -25.03 -23.79
C VAL A 8 -3.09 -25.95 -23.78
N ARG A 9 -3.19 -27.14 -24.43
CA ARG A 9 -2.06 -28.08 -24.55
C ARG A 9 -0.89 -27.47 -25.32
N ASP A 10 -1.19 -26.81 -26.44
CA ASP A 10 -0.17 -26.20 -27.29
C ASP A 10 0.56 -25.08 -26.54
N ARG A 11 -0.18 -24.20 -25.84
CA ARG A 11 0.38 -23.15 -24.98
C ARG A 11 1.29 -23.71 -23.88
N LEU A 12 0.84 -24.78 -23.19
CA LEU A 12 1.63 -25.44 -22.15
C LEU A 12 2.90 -26.09 -22.71
N THR A 13 2.82 -26.66 -23.90
CA THR A 13 3.96 -27.29 -24.58
C THR A 13 4.98 -26.23 -25.00
N GLU A 14 4.55 -25.16 -25.65
CA GLU A 14 5.40 -24.03 -26.06
C GLU A 14 6.15 -23.41 -24.87
N THR A 15 5.51 -23.35 -23.72
CA THR A 15 6.07 -22.70 -22.51
C THR A 15 6.74 -23.67 -21.55
N SER A 16 6.82 -24.98 -21.90
CA SER A 16 7.39 -26.04 -21.05
C SER A 16 6.66 -26.23 -19.72
N GLN A 17 5.31 -26.05 -19.70
CA GLN A 17 4.46 -26.15 -18.50
C GLN A 17 3.53 -27.37 -18.49
N THR A 18 3.78 -28.39 -19.33
CA THR A 18 2.93 -29.57 -19.45
C THR A 18 2.73 -30.36 -18.16
N HIS A 19 3.64 -30.21 -17.20
CA HIS A 19 3.56 -30.85 -15.86
C HIS A 19 2.30 -30.40 -15.06
N LEU A 20 1.74 -29.26 -15.35
CA LEU A 20 0.49 -28.77 -14.72
C LEU A 20 -0.70 -29.70 -14.96
N LEU A 21 -0.66 -30.51 -16.01
CA LEU A 21 -1.71 -31.47 -16.35
C LEU A 21 -1.41 -32.90 -15.82
N ARG A 22 -0.33 -33.11 -15.05
CA ARG A 22 0.13 -34.46 -14.63
C ARG A 22 -0.95 -35.24 -13.89
N PHE A 23 -1.64 -34.61 -12.97
CA PHE A 23 -2.64 -35.25 -12.12
C PHE A 23 -4.09 -35.06 -12.63
N LEU A 24 -4.29 -34.43 -13.78
CA LEU A 24 -5.60 -34.01 -14.25
C LEU A 24 -6.61 -35.16 -14.33
N SER A 25 -6.18 -36.36 -14.73
CA SER A 25 -7.04 -37.55 -14.82
C SER A 25 -7.51 -38.11 -13.45
N GLU A 26 -6.86 -37.69 -12.37
CA GLU A 26 -7.16 -38.09 -11.00
C GLU A 26 -8.11 -37.12 -10.29
N LEU A 27 -8.33 -35.94 -10.88
CA LEU A 27 -9.14 -34.87 -10.31
C LEU A 27 -10.63 -35.06 -10.60
N SER A 28 -11.46 -34.58 -9.67
CA SER A 28 -12.90 -34.39 -9.93
C SER A 28 -13.14 -33.35 -11.01
N THR A 29 -14.34 -33.35 -11.61
CA THR A 29 -14.69 -32.38 -12.67
C THR A 29 -14.52 -30.94 -12.20
N SER A 30 -14.94 -30.61 -10.99
CA SER A 30 -14.82 -29.27 -10.41
C SER A 30 -13.35 -28.85 -10.23
N GLU A 31 -12.49 -29.76 -9.77
CA GLU A 31 -11.06 -29.50 -9.62
C GLU A 31 -10.36 -29.32 -10.97
N GLN A 32 -10.75 -30.11 -11.99
CA GLN A 32 -10.25 -29.93 -13.36
C GLN A 32 -10.62 -28.55 -13.90
N GLU A 33 -11.87 -28.13 -13.73
CA GLU A 33 -12.35 -26.81 -14.17
C GLU A 33 -11.58 -25.67 -13.44
N SER A 34 -11.39 -25.80 -12.14
CA SER A 34 -10.62 -24.83 -11.35
C SER A 34 -9.18 -24.71 -11.86
N LEU A 35 -8.47 -25.83 -12.02
CA LEU A 35 -7.09 -25.80 -12.51
C LEU A 35 -6.98 -25.21 -13.93
N LEU A 36 -7.85 -25.64 -14.83
CA LEU A 36 -7.88 -25.12 -16.22
C LEU A 36 -8.22 -23.64 -16.25
N HIS A 37 -9.08 -23.16 -15.35
CA HIS A 37 -9.39 -21.74 -15.22
C HIS A 37 -8.16 -20.93 -14.75
N GLN A 38 -7.42 -21.41 -13.73
CA GLN A 38 -6.19 -20.77 -13.26
C GLN A 38 -5.14 -20.71 -14.38
N ILE A 39 -4.93 -21.81 -15.12
CA ILE A 39 -4.03 -21.88 -16.28
C ILE A 39 -4.48 -20.90 -17.37
N GLY A 40 -5.78 -20.83 -17.63
CA GLY A 40 -6.37 -19.95 -18.65
C GLY A 40 -6.14 -18.46 -18.36
N LYS A 41 -6.20 -18.07 -17.10
CA LYS A 41 -5.92 -16.69 -16.63
C LYS A 41 -4.44 -16.31 -16.62
N THR A 42 -3.54 -17.30 -16.74
CA THR A 42 -2.10 -17.09 -16.62
C THR A 42 -1.46 -16.78 -17.98
N ASP A 43 -0.73 -15.67 -18.09
CA ASP A 43 0.12 -15.40 -19.27
C ASP A 43 1.43 -16.20 -19.16
N LEU A 44 1.38 -17.44 -19.67
CA LEU A 44 2.51 -18.37 -19.65
C LEU A 44 3.73 -17.86 -20.43
N ARG A 45 3.50 -17.07 -21.49
CA ARG A 45 4.61 -16.54 -22.33
C ARG A 45 5.35 -15.44 -21.58
N LEU A 46 4.61 -14.52 -20.98
CA LEU A 46 5.19 -13.45 -20.15
C LEU A 46 6.00 -14.03 -18.98
N LEU A 47 5.44 -15.00 -18.24
CA LEU A 47 6.15 -15.65 -17.15
C LEU A 47 7.46 -16.30 -17.58
N ARG A 48 7.45 -16.98 -18.74
CA ARG A 48 8.67 -17.57 -19.31
C ARG A 48 9.71 -16.52 -19.72
N GLN A 49 9.27 -15.39 -20.26
CA GLN A 49 10.16 -14.27 -20.60
C GLN A 49 10.81 -13.68 -19.34
N ILE A 50 10.03 -13.42 -18.30
CA ILE A 50 10.52 -12.88 -17.03
C ILE A 50 11.51 -13.84 -16.38
N TRP A 51 11.19 -15.14 -16.31
CA TRP A 51 12.12 -16.13 -15.78
C TRP A 51 13.44 -16.14 -16.55
N LYS A 52 13.41 -16.16 -17.86
CA LYS A 52 14.62 -16.09 -18.68
C LYS A 52 15.42 -14.81 -18.46
N ALA A 53 14.76 -13.68 -18.33
CA ALA A 53 15.41 -12.40 -18.01
C ALA A 53 16.05 -12.42 -16.63
N SER A 54 15.40 -13.06 -15.64
CA SER A 54 15.90 -13.15 -14.26
C SER A 54 17.05 -14.15 -14.07
N THR A 55 17.25 -15.08 -15.02
CA THR A 55 18.35 -16.05 -15.01
C THR A 55 19.55 -15.62 -15.84
N ASN A 56 19.32 -14.83 -16.89
CA ASN A 56 20.38 -14.11 -17.56
C ASN A 56 20.64 -12.87 -16.71
N ASP A 57 21.80 -12.76 -16.08
CA ASP A 57 22.21 -11.60 -15.30
C ASP A 57 21.76 -10.32 -16.02
N GLY A 58 20.52 -9.91 -15.77
CA GLY A 58 19.97 -8.64 -16.23
C GLY A 58 20.90 -7.58 -15.71
N SER A 59 21.54 -6.88 -16.60
CA SER A 59 22.81 -6.23 -16.42
C SER A 59 22.87 -5.45 -15.10
N PRO A 60 23.73 -5.81 -14.13
CA PRO A 60 24.01 -4.98 -12.97
C PRO A 60 24.42 -3.55 -13.37
N ILE A 61 24.80 -3.39 -14.64
CA ILE A 61 25.19 -2.14 -15.25
C ILE A 61 24.02 -1.14 -15.32
N ASP A 62 22.79 -1.60 -15.65
CA ASP A 62 21.63 -0.69 -15.77
C ASP A 62 21.15 -0.20 -14.40
N ALA A 63 21.13 -1.09 -13.39
CA ALA A 63 20.78 -0.72 -12.02
C ALA A 63 21.81 0.23 -11.42
N ALA A 64 23.11 -0.05 -11.59
CA ALA A 64 24.18 0.82 -11.13
C ALA A 64 24.17 2.18 -11.83
N ALA A 65 23.92 2.22 -13.14
CA ALA A 65 23.79 3.45 -13.91
C ALA A 65 22.59 4.29 -13.45
N ARG A 66 21.45 3.65 -13.16
CA ARG A 66 20.24 4.27 -12.63
C ARG A 66 20.51 4.93 -11.27
N ILE A 67 21.16 4.24 -10.34
CA ILE A 67 21.52 4.78 -9.02
C ILE A 67 22.53 5.91 -9.14
N THR A 68 23.51 5.80 -10.03
CA THR A 68 24.51 6.85 -10.28
C THR A 68 23.89 8.12 -10.87
N ALA A 69 22.83 7.97 -11.68
CA ALA A 69 22.07 9.09 -12.23
C ALA A 69 21.10 9.72 -11.22
N ALA A 70 20.80 9.06 -10.10
CA ALA A 70 19.87 9.56 -9.11
C ALA A 70 20.33 10.86 -8.46
N ARG A 71 19.39 11.77 -8.29
CA ARG A 71 19.56 13.07 -7.62
C ARG A 71 18.47 13.24 -6.56
N SER A 72 18.71 14.09 -5.58
CA SER A 72 17.67 14.51 -4.64
C SER A 72 16.46 15.07 -5.40
N PRO A 73 15.21 14.80 -4.97
CA PRO A 73 14.02 15.31 -5.65
C PRO A 73 14.03 16.83 -5.74
N GLY A 74 13.89 17.38 -6.96
CA GLY A 74 14.04 18.83 -7.19
C GLY A 74 12.85 19.68 -6.77
N LYS A 75 11.62 19.14 -6.89
CA LYS A 75 10.38 19.89 -6.62
C LYS A 75 9.62 19.29 -5.43
N VAL A 76 10.06 19.64 -4.22
CA VAL A 76 9.41 19.18 -2.98
C VAL A 76 8.73 20.36 -2.29
N VAL A 77 7.47 20.21 -1.94
CA VAL A 77 6.80 21.11 -0.99
C VAL A 77 7.28 20.73 0.40
N ARG A 78 8.17 21.55 0.95
CA ARG A 78 8.75 21.34 2.28
C ARG A 78 7.77 21.74 3.38
N GLN A 79 7.99 21.24 4.60
CA GLN A 79 7.30 21.71 5.80
C GLN A 79 7.52 23.23 5.96
N PRO A 80 6.49 23.98 6.44
CA PRO A 80 6.56 25.43 6.53
C PRO A 80 7.60 25.87 7.58
N VAL A 81 8.56 26.71 7.15
CA VAL A 81 9.60 27.30 8.02
C VAL A 81 9.50 28.82 8.07
N SER A 82 8.69 29.42 7.22
CA SER A 82 8.46 30.88 7.17
C SER A 82 6.96 31.20 7.20
N ALA A 83 6.64 32.46 7.45
CA ALA A 83 5.26 32.95 7.37
C ALA A 83 4.66 32.79 5.96
N ALA A 84 5.48 32.96 4.91
CA ALA A 84 5.04 32.74 3.53
C ALA A 84 4.73 31.27 3.25
N ASP A 85 5.54 30.34 3.75
CA ASP A 85 5.25 28.91 3.65
C ASP A 85 3.98 28.55 4.40
N SER A 86 3.80 29.08 5.62
CA SER A 86 2.60 28.84 6.42
C SER A 86 1.33 29.34 5.71
N GLU A 87 1.40 30.50 5.06
CA GLU A 87 0.28 31.02 4.27
C GLU A 87 -0.01 30.16 3.03
N ARG A 88 1.04 29.68 2.34
CA ARG A 88 0.90 28.73 1.21
C ARG A 88 0.23 27.42 1.64
N TRP A 89 0.63 26.87 2.79
CA TRP A 89 0.03 25.66 3.34
C TRP A 89 -1.45 25.89 3.72
N LYS A 90 -1.76 27.03 4.34
CA LYS A 90 -3.14 27.42 4.66
C LYS A 90 -4.02 27.54 3.41
N GLN A 91 -3.51 28.16 2.34
CA GLN A 91 -4.24 28.26 1.07
C GLN A 91 -4.46 26.86 0.45
N ALA A 92 -3.46 25.98 0.49
CA ALA A 92 -3.62 24.61 0.07
C ALA A 92 -4.67 23.88 0.90
N THR A 93 -4.65 24.04 2.23
CA THR A 93 -5.68 23.47 3.12
C THR A 93 -7.09 23.89 2.72
N GLN A 94 -7.31 25.18 2.42
CA GLN A 94 -8.63 25.67 1.98
C GLN A 94 -9.08 25.04 0.67
N VAL A 95 -8.17 24.85 -0.29
CA VAL A 95 -8.49 24.17 -1.56
C VAL A 95 -8.86 22.71 -1.31
N GLY A 96 -8.08 21.98 -0.50
CA GLY A 96 -8.36 20.59 -0.18
C GLY A 96 -9.66 20.40 0.60
N GLU A 97 -9.99 21.34 1.51
CA GLU A 97 -11.29 21.34 2.19
C GLU A 97 -12.46 21.53 1.20
N ASN A 98 -12.28 22.35 0.15
CA ASN A 98 -13.29 22.51 -0.89
C ASN A 98 -13.46 21.23 -1.71
N GLU A 99 -12.37 20.55 -2.09
CA GLU A 99 -12.45 19.25 -2.76
C GLU A 99 -13.20 18.20 -1.91
N LEU A 100 -13.00 18.23 -0.59
CA LEU A 100 -13.74 17.40 0.37
C LEU A 100 -15.24 17.79 0.41
N ARG A 101 -15.58 19.07 0.59
CA ARG A 101 -16.97 19.55 0.63
C ARG A 101 -17.74 19.25 -0.65
N GLU A 102 -17.05 19.24 -1.78
CA GLU A 102 -17.65 18.93 -3.08
C GLU A 102 -17.76 17.42 -3.35
N GLY A 103 -17.37 16.57 -2.38
CA GLY A 103 -17.50 15.13 -2.48
C GLY A 103 -16.60 14.49 -3.56
N ARG A 104 -15.44 15.07 -3.84
CA ARG A 104 -14.54 14.63 -4.92
C ARG A 104 -13.46 13.63 -4.47
N VAL A 105 -13.49 13.21 -3.24
CA VAL A 105 -12.41 12.40 -2.62
C VAL A 105 -12.92 11.03 -2.21
N ALA A 106 -12.15 9.99 -2.49
CA ALA A 106 -12.32 8.66 -1.94
C ALA A 106 -11.03 8.18 -1.28
N VAL A 107 -11.13 7.21 -0.36
CA VAL A 107 -9.99 6.60 0.32
C VAL A 107 -9.76 5.20 -0.23
N ILE A 108 -8.51 4.88 -0.55
CA ILE A 108 -8.05 3.52 -0.86
C ILE A 108 -7.13 3.05 0.25
N THR A 109 -7.50 1.95 0.90
CA THR A 109 -6.68 1.27 1.89
C THR A 109 -6.18 -0.06 1.34
N VAL A 110 -4.86 -0.25 1.26
CA VAL A 110 -4.28 -1.54 0.92
C VAL A 110 -4.13 -2.39 2.18
N ALA A 111 -4.93 -3.44 2.28
CA ALA A 111 -5.09 -4.30 3.45
C ALA A 111 -4.96 -5.80 3.14
N GLY A 112 -4.22 -6.18 2.07
CA GLY A 112 -4.02 -7.58 1.68
C GLY A 112 -3.09 -8.38 2.58
N GLY A 113 -2.38 -7.74 3.52
CA GLY A 113 -1.40 -8.39 4.39
C GLY A 113 -2.02 -9.02 5.64
N GLN A 114 -1.48 -10.20 6.03
CA GLN A 114 -1.74 -10.82 7.32
C GLN A 114 -0.83 -10.22 8.41
N GLY A 115 -1.27 -10.34 9.67
CA GLY A 115 -0.54 -9.91 10.86
C GLY A 115 0.56 -10.87 11.34
N SER A 116 0.91 -11.88 10.57
CA SER A 116 1.81 -12.98 11.00
C SER A 116 3.16 -12.51 11.56
N ARG A 117 3.75 -11.45 10.97
CA ARG A 117 4.99 -10.84 11.50
C ARG A 117 4.81 -10.20 12.88
N LEU A 118 3.58 -9.87 13.25
CA LEU A 118 3.22 -9.32 14.57
C LEU A 118 2.88 -10.42 15.57
N GLY A 119 2.85 -11.70 15.13
CA GLY A 119 2.34 -12.82 15.91
C GLY A 119 0.80 -12.82 16.01
N PHE A 120 0.13 -12.30 14.98
CA PHE A 120 -1.32 -12.17 14.89
C PHE A 120 -1.79 -12.86 13.60
N ASP A 121 -2.49 -13.98 13.73
CA ASP A 121 -2.84 -14.87 12.62
C ASP A 121 -4.14 -14.45 11.90
N HIS A 122 -4.42 -13.15 11.84
CA HIS A 122 -5.59 -12.53 11.23
C HIS A 122 -5.16 -11.42 10.25
N PRO A 123 -6.08 -10.89 9.42
CA PRO A 123 -5.82 -9.70 8.61
C PRO A 123 -5.26 -8.55 9.46
N LYS A 124 -4.18 -7.92 9.00
CA LYS A 124 -3.47 -6.89 9.76
C LYS A 124 -4.40 -5.74 10.18
N GLY A 125 -5.42 -5.40 9.38
CA GLY A 125 -6.39 -4.36 9.70
C GLY A 125 -7.19 -4.58 10.98
N MET A 126 -7.31 -5.84 11.42
CA MET A 126 -7.98 -6.22 12.67
C MET A 126 -7.06 -6.10 13.90
N PHE A 127 -5.78 -5.77 13.72
CA PHE A 127 -4.82 -5.68 14.82
C PHE A 127 -5.18 -4.56 15.78
N PRO A 128 -5.30 -4.84 17.11
CA PRO A 128 -5.60 -3.84 18.13
C PRO A 128 -4.38 -2.94 18.37
N ILE A 129 -4.51 -1.65 18.10
CA ILE A 129 -3.39 -0.69 18.17
C ILE A 129 -3.71 0.50 19.10
N GLY A 130 -4.95 0.70 19.53
CA GLY A 130 -5.30 1.79 20.44
C GLY A 130 -4.47 1.75 21.74
N PRO A 131 -3.96 2.89 22.24
CA PRO A 131 -3.13 2.92 23.45
C PRO A 131 -3.89 2.58 24.74
N LYS A 132 -5.18 2.85 24.82
CA LYS A 132 -6.05 2.63 26.01
C LYS A 132 -7.19 1.66 25.73
N THR A 133 -7.69 1.68 24.51
CA THR A 133 -8.75 0.79 24.06
C THR A 133 -8.16 -0.13 22.99
N ASP A 134 -8.79 -1.25 22.76
CA ASP A 134 -8.35 -2.19 21.71
C ASP A 134 -8.86 -1.78 20.32
N ARG A 135 -8.91 -0.46 20.01
CA ARG A 135 -9.24 0.00 18.64
C ARG A 135 -8.33 -0.62 17.64
N THR A 136 -8.93 -1.24 16.64
CA THR A 136 -8.17 -1.86 15.54
C THR A 136 -7.73 -0.81 14.52
N LEU A 137 -6.79 -1.18 13.65
CA LEU A 137 -6.37 -0.33 12.55
C LEU A 137 -7.57 0.03 11.65
N PHE A 138 -8.44 -0.93 11.31
CA PHE A 138 -9.66 -0.64 10.55
C PHE A 138 -10.57 0.36 11.26
N GLN A 139 -10.76 0.21 12.56
CA GLN A 139 -11.60 1.11 13.34
C GLN A 139 -11.05 2.54 13.33
N ILE A 140 -9.75 2.73 13.54
CA ILE A 140 -9.11 4.07 13.52
C ILE A 140 -9.35 4.75 12.16
N PHE A 141 -9.20 4.03 11.05
CA PHE A 141 -9.40 4.61 9.72
C PHE A 141 -10.87 4.87 9.43
N ALA A 142 -11.76 3.96 9.80
CA ALA A 142 -13.20 4.17 9.69
C ALA A 142 -13.66 5.40 10.49
N GLU A 143 -13.19 5.56 11.74
CA GLU A 143 -13.48 6.72 12.57
C GLU A 143 -12.93 8.03 11.97
N GLN A 144 -11.73 8.02 11.34
CA GLN A 144 -11.21 9.19 10.63
C GLN A 144 -12.09 9.55 9.43
N ILE A 145 -12.49 8.58 8.62
CA ILE A 145 -13.38 8.81 7.47
C ILE A 145 -14.73 9.37 7.95
N LEU A 146 -15.32 8.78 8.97
CA LEU A 146 -16.59 9.23 9.52
C LEU A 146 -16.51 10.65 10.08
N ALA A 147 -15.45 10.99 10.81
CA ALA A 147 -15.20 12.33 11.32
C ALA A 147 -15.01 13.35 10.19
N ARG A 148 -14.30 12.98 9.09
CA ARG A 148 -14.18 13.83 7.90
C ARG A 148 -15.53 14.04 7.21
N ARG A 149 -16.34 12.99 7.05
CA ARG A 149 -17.72 13.10 6.52
C ARG A 149 -18.57 14.07 7.34
N GLN A 150 -18.49 13.99 8.66
CA GLN A 150 -19.21 14.88 9.55
C GLN A 150 -18.72 16.33 9.44
N ARG A 151 -17.39 16.56 9.41
CA ARG A 151 -16.79 17.90 9.34
C ARG A 151 -17.12 18.62 8.02
N TYR A 152 -17.12 17.89 6.91
CA TYR A 152 -17.31 18.48 5.57
C TYR A 152 -18.71 18.25 4.99
N HIS A 153 -19.61 17.58 5.70
CA HIS A 153 -20.98 17.25 5.28
C HIS A 153 -21.02 16.56 3.92
N THR A 154 -20.16 15.58 3.70
CA THR A 154 -19.97 14.91 2.41
C THR A 154 -19.85 13.41 2.57
N ALA A 155 -20.10 12.67 1.51
CA ALA A 155 -19.74 11.25 1.42
C ALA A 155 -18.25 11.11 1.03
N ILE A 156 -17.56 10.16 1.66
CA ILE A 156 -16.20 9.76 1.28
C ILE A 156 -16.22 8.23 1.14
N PRO A 157 -16.27 7.68 -0.07
CA PRO A 157 -16.21 6.23 -0.28
C PRO A 157 -14.91 5.65 0.26
N TRP A 158 -15.00 4.47 0.88
CA TRP A 158 -13.84 3.73 1.38
C TRP A 158 -13.65 2.43 0.59
N LEU A 159 -12.57 2.35 -0.17
CA LEU A 159 -12.20 1.21 -0.98
C LEU A 159 -11.10 0.43 -0.26
N ILE A 160 -11.33 -0.84 0.06
CA ILE A 160 -10.40 -1.67 0.80
C ILE A 160 -9.92 -2.81 -0.10
N MET A 161 -8.65 -2.76 -0.49
CA MET A 161 -8.02 -3.84 -1.25
C MET A 161 -7.52 -4.92 -0.30
N THR A 162 -8.04 -6.12 -0.47
CA THR A 162 -7.66 -7.32 0.27
C THR A 162 -6.92 -8.31 -0.64
N SER A 163 -6.37 -9.36 -0.06
CA SER A 163 -5.89 -10.54 -0.79
C SER A 163 -6.88 -11.70 -0.64
N ASP A 164 -6.68 -12.76 -1.40
CA ASP A 164 -7.46 -13.98 -1.26
C ASP A 164 -7.47 -14.50 0.19
N ALA A 165 -6.31 -14.47 0.84
CA ALA A 165 -6.14 -14.93 2.23
C ALA A 165 -6.80 -14.05 3.29
N THR A 166 -7.16 -12.81 2.99
CA THR A 166 -7.67 -11.84 3.98
C THR A 166 -9.10 -11.37 3.69
N HIS A 167 -9.63 -11.63 2.50
CA HIS A 167 -10.90 -11.07 2.04
C HIS A 167 -12.10 -11.49 2.89
N ALA A 168 -12.32 -12.79 3.03
CA ALA A 168 -13.50 -13.32 3.71
C ALA A 168 -13.55 -12.88 5.17
N GLU A 169 -12.43 -12.98 5.88
CA GLU A 169 -12.34 -12.60 7.29
C GLU A 169 -12.49 -11.08 7.48
N THR A 170 -11.90 -10.27 6.58
CA THR A 170 -12.07 -8.80 6.60
C THR A 170 -13.53 -8.42 6.37
N HIS A 171 -14.22 -9.10 5.42
CA HIS A 171 -15.63 -8.85 5.14
C HIS A 171 -16.50 -9.13 6.39
N THR A 172 -16.34 -10.31 6.97
CA THR A 172 -17.07 -10.70 8.20
C THR A 172 -16.81 -9.71 9.33
N PHE A 173 -15.56 -9.33 9.53
CA PHE A 173 -15.19 -8.37 10.58
C PHE A 173 -15.87 -7.01 10.41
N LEU A 174 -15.92 -6.49 9.20
CA LEU A 174 -16.60 -5.21 8.92
C LEU A 174 -18.11 -5.31 9.12
N GLU A 175 -18.74 -6.43 8.74
CA GLU A 175 -20.15 -6.67 8.98
C GLU A 175 -20.48 -6.75 10.48
N GLU A 176 -19.73 -7.53 11.25
CA GLU A 176 -19.88 -7.67 12.70
C GLU A 176 -19.76 -6.33 13.44
N HIS A 177 -18.96 -5.40 12.90
CA HIS A 177 -18.78 -4.06 13.45
C HIS A 177 -19.67 -3.00 12.78
N ASN A 178 -20.72 -3.45 12.04
CA ASN A 178 -21.64 -2.55 11.33
C ASN A 178 -20.89 -1.49 10.50
N TYR A 179 -19.81 -1.91 9.81
CA TYR A 179 -18.94 -1.02 9.02
C TYR A 179 -18.51 0.25 9.77
N PHE A 180 -18.40 0.17 11.09
CA PHE A 180 -18.08 1.30 12.00
C PHE A 180 -18.96 2.53 11.75
N ASN A 181 -20.24 2.33 11.44
CA ASN A 181 -21.25 3.33 11.11
C ASN A 181 -20.98 4.14 9.83
N LEU A 182 -20.12 3.69 8.95
CA LEU A 182 -19.91 4.28 7.63
C LEU A 182 -21.06 3.99 6.67
N GLY A 183 -21.81 2.90 6.91
CA GLY A 183 -22.82 2.34 6.00
C GLY A 183 -22.20 1.41 4.95
N GLN A 184 -22.85 0.26 4.75
CA GLN A 184 -22.39 -0.78 3.83
C GLN A 184 -22.18 -0.25 2.40
N ASP A 185 -23.10 0.58 1.90
CA ASP A 185 -23.04 1.16 0.55
C ASP A 185 -21.88 2.16 0.32
N SER A 186 -21.12 2.44 1.36
CA SER A 186 -19.97 3.36 1.29
C SER A 186 -18.62 2.68 1.46
N VAL A 187 -18.61 1.36 1.69
CA VAL A 187 -17.40 0.56 1.90
C VAL A 187 -17.32 -0.53 0.84
N TYR A 188 -16.30 -0.47 0.01
CA TYR A 188 -16.13 -1.37 -1.13
C TYR A 188 -14.92 -2.25 -0.91
N LEU A 189 -15.14 -3.56 -0.69
CA LEU A 189 -14.07 -4.54 -0.65
C LEU A 189 -13.81 -5.09 -2.05
N PHE A 190 -12.55 -5.19 -2.41
CA PHE A 190 -12.12 -5.83 -3.66
C PHE A 190 -10.79 -6.54 -3.46
N GLN A 191 -10.52 -7.52 -4.28
CA GLN A 191 -9.33 -8.36 -4.14
C GLN A 191 -8.27 -7.97 -5.17
N GLN A 192 -7.00 -7.90 -4.72
CA GLN A 192 -5.87 -7.84 -5.62
C GLN A 192 -5.72 -9.16 -6.40
N GLY A 193 -5.05 -9.09 -7.54
CA GLY A 193 -4.73 -10.26 -8.33
C GLY A 193 -3.72 -11.19 -7.64
N SER A 194 -3.53 -12.35 -8.23
CA SER A 194 -2.52 -13.32 -7.81
C SER A 194 -1.74 -13.82 -9.01
N LEU A 195 -0.44 -14.03 -8.84
CA LEU A 195 0.46 -14.56 -9.85
C LEU A 195 1.08 -15.88 -9.35
N PRO A 196 1.29 -16.86 -10.26
CA PRO A 196 1.92 -18.11 -9.88
C PRO A 196 3.40 -17.92 -9.58
N ALA A 197 3.88 -18.64 -8.56
CA ALA A 197 5.30 -18.73 -8.27
C ALA A 197 5.97 -19.67 -9.28
N LEU A 198 7.20 -19.31 -9.68
CA LEU A 198 8.01 -20.10 -10.60
C LEU A 198 9.15 -20.78 -9.84
N ASP A 199 9.45 -22.01 -10.18
CA ASP A 199 10.69 -22.65 -9.77
C ASP A 199 11.90 -21.86 -10.25
N ALA A 200 12.78 -21.49 -9.35
CA ALA A 200 13.89 -20.60 -9.66
C ALA A 200 14.89 -21.19 -10.67
N ALA A 201 15.06 -22.53 -10.65
CA ALA A 201 16.02 -23.22 -11.50
C ALA A 201 15.48 -23.52 -12.90
N SER A 202 14.20 -23.92 -13.00
CA SER A 202 13.63 -24.44 -14.25
C SER A 202 12.61 -23.51 -14.91
N GLY A 203 12.07 -22.52 -14.19
CA GLY A 203 10.97 -21.65 -14.67
C GLY A 203 9.62 -22.36 -14.75
N ARG A 204 9.50 -23.56 -14.20
CA ARG A 204 8.22 -24.26 -14.09
C ARG A 204 7.32 -23.56 -13.07
N ILE A 205 6.06 -23.42 -13.39
CA ILE A 205 5.06 -22.93 -12.43
C ILE A 205 4.93 -23.95 -11.30
N LEU A 206 5.04 -23.48 -10.06
CA LEU A 206 4.86 -24.34 -8.89
C LEU A 206 3.37 -24.62 -8.65
N MET A 207 3.05 -25.80 -8.15
CA MET A 207 1.71 -26.18 -7.72
C MET A 207 1.64 -26.26 -6.20
N SER A 208 0.56 -25.79 -5.60
CA SER A 208 0.29 -25.93 -4.16
C SER A 208 -0.43 -27.23 -3.82
N SER A 209 -1.19 -27.78 -4.78
CA SER A 209 -1.87 -29.07 -4.71
C SER A 209 -1.97 -29.68 -6.08
N ARG A 210 -2.67 -30.82 -6.21
CA ARG A 210 -2.89 -31.49 -7.51
C ARG A 210 -3.78 -30.66 -8.45
N SER A 211 -4.62 -29.78 -7.91
CA SER A 211 -5.61 -28.98 -8.62
C SER A 211 -5.38 -27.46 -8.56
N GLU A 212 -4.28 -27.01 -7.91
CA GLU A 212 -4.06 -25.58 -7.68
C GLU A 212 -2.62 -25.19 -7.94
N LEU A 213 -2.45 -24.03 -8.57
CA LEU A 213 -1.15 -23.37 -8.71
C LEU A 213 -0.71 -22.77 -7.36
N ALA A 214 0.60 -22.70 -7.12
CA ALA A 214 1.16 -21.97 -5.99
C ALA A 214 1.10 -20.46 -6.28
N LEU A 215 -0.05 -19.85 -5.97
CA LEU A 215 -0.32 -18.45 -6.22
C LEU A 215 0.24 -17.57 -5.08
N SER A 216 0.62 -16.36 -5.43
CA SER A 216 0.98 -15.29 -4.48
C SER A 216 0.32 -14.00 -4.91
N PRO A 217 -0.06 -13.11 -3.98
CA PRO A 217 -0.54 -11.79 -4.33
C PRO A 217 0.41 -11.06 -5.29
N ASP A 218 -0.15 -10.35 -6.25
CA ASP A 218 0.58 -9.66 -7.33
C ASP A 218 1.20 -8.32 -6.91
N GLY A 219 1.21 -8.05 -5.60
CA GLY A 219 1.75 -6.82 -5.02
C GLY A 219 0.74 -5.68 -5.01
N HIS A 220 1.10 -4.58 -4.33
CA HIS A 220 0.18 -3.45 -4.21
C HIS A 220 -0.01 -2.65 -5.52
N GLY A 221 0.79 -2.89 -6.55
CA GLY A 221 0.59 -2.36 -7.90
C GLY A 221 -0.53 -3.08 -8.67
N GLY A 222 -0.92 -4.29 -8.26
CA GLY A 222 -2.12 -4.97 -8.73
C GLY A 222 -3.42 -4.21 -8.46
N LEU A 223 -3.36 -3.16 -7.63
CA LEU A 223 -4.45 -2.25 -7.33
C LEU A 223 -5.18 -1.74 -8.58
N VAL A 224 -4.43 -1.35 -9.60
CA VAL A 224 -4.99 -0.72 -10.82
C VAL A 224 -5.90 -1.71 -11.56
N ALA A 225 -5.39 -2.91 -11.82
CA ALA A 225 -6.15 -3.99 -12.46
C ALA A 225 -7.34 -4.44 -11.59
N ALA A 226 -7.15 -4.52 -10.28
CA ALA A 226 -8.19 -4.91 -9.33
C ALA A 226 -9.35 -3.89 -9.28
N LEU A 227 -9.07 -2.59 -9.26
CA LEU A 227 -10.08 -1.53 -9.32
C LEU A 227 -10.88 -1.59 -10.63
N ALA A 228 -10.19 -1.79 -11.77
CA ALA A 228 -10.84 -1.90 -13.08
C ALA A 228 -11.73 -3.13 -13.15
N SER A 229 -11.22 -4.30 -12.76
CA SER A 229 -11.94 -5.58 -12.79
C SER A 229 -13.16 -5.58 -11.89
N ALA A 230 -13.11 -4.89 -10.75
CA ALA A 230 -14.23 -4.72 -9.83
C ALA A 230 -15.23 -3.64 -10.29
N GLY A 231 -15.00 -2.96 -11.43
CA GLY A 231 -15.86 -1.87 -11.92
C GLY A 231 -15.82 -0.61 -11.07
N LEU A 232 -14.90 -0.51 -10.11
CA LEU A 232 -14.84 0.59 -9.15
C LEU A 232 -14.39 1.90 -9.79
N LEU A 233 -13.56 1.89 -10.83
CA LEU A 233 -13.21 3.12 -11.57
C LEU A 233 -14.44 3.78 -12.18
N ASN A 234 -15.34 3.00 -12.78
CA ASN A 234 -16.60 3.50 -13.33
C ASN A 234 -17.53 4.06 -12.24
N LEU A 235 -17.64 3.37 -11.11
CA LEU A 235 -18.40 3.81 -9.94
C LEU A 235 -17.88 5.15 -9.43
N LEU A 236 -16.58 5.29 -9.26
CA LEU A 236 -15.93 6.53 -8.82
C LEU A 236 -16.19 7.69 -9.79
N SER A 237 -16.16 7.41 -11.10
CA SER A 237 -16.51 8.39 -12.14
C SER A 237 -17.96 8.86 -12.02
N GLN A 238 -18.90 7.93 -11.83
CA GLN A 238 -20.34 8.24 -11.66
C GLN A 238 -20.61 9.11 -10.42
N HIS A 239 -19.82 8.91 -9.36
CA HIS A 239 -19.89 9.70 -8.13
C HIS A 239 -19.05 10.99 -8.16
N ASN A 240 -18.52 11.39 -9.34
CA ASN A 240 -17.69 12.58 -9.52
C ASN A 240 -16.43 12.61 -8.64
N ILE A 241 -15.94 11.43 -8.21
CA ILE A 241 -14.67 11.33 -7.48
C ILE A 241 -13.52 11.66 -8.43
N ARG A 242 -12.61 12.51 -7.98
CA ARG A 242 -11.43 12.95 -8.73
C ARG A 242 -10.13 12.51 -8.08
N HIS A 243 -10.07 12.53 -6.75
CA HIS A 243 -8.87 12.31 -5.97
C HIS A 243 -9.01 11.06 -5.13
N LEU A 244 -8.07 10.13 -5.27
CA LEU A 244 -8.03 8.90 -4.50
C LEU A 244 -6.87 8.98 -3.51
N PHE A 245 -7.21 9.14 -2.24
CA PHE A 245 -6.25 9.13 -1.15
C PHE A 245 -5.87 7.68 -0.82
N TYR A 246 -4.67 7.30 -1.24
CA TYR A 246 -4.12 5.96 -1.07
C TYR A 246 -3.24 5.88 0.18
N HIS A 247 -3.41 4.82 0.96
CA HIS A 247 -2.49 4.47 2.05
C HIS A 247 -2.46 2.95 2.29
N GLN A 248 -1.45 2.51 3.03
CA GLN A 248 -1.36 1.13 3.51
C GLN A 248 -1.91 1.01 4.93
N ILE A 249 -2.47 -0.16 5.25
CA ILE A 249 -3.17 -0.46 6.52
C ILE A 249 -2.26 -0.35 7.76
N ASP A 250 -0.95 -0.38 7.60
CA ASP A 250 0.00 -0.56 8.69
C ASP A 250 0.43 0.73 9.40
N ASN A 251 0.03 1.91 8.91
CA ASN A 251 0.39 3.19 9.54
C ASN A 251 -0.82 3.83 10.26
N PRO A 252 -1.02 3.63 11.57
CA PRO A 252 -2.19 4.16 12.28
C PRO A 252 -2.19 5.67 12.44
N THR A 253 -1.06 6.35 12.20
CA THR A 253 -0.94 7.79 12.35
C THR A 253 -1.08 8.57 11.04
N VAL A 254 -1.45 7.90 9.94
CA VAL A 254 -1.76 8.60 8.69
C VAL A 254 -2.92 9.59 8.92
N ILE A 255 -2.81 10.79 8.35
CA ILE A 255 -3.89 11.78 8.34
C ILE A 255 -4.71 11.52 7.07
N LEU A 256 -5.77 10.70 7.19
CA LEU A 256 -6.62 10.39 6.04
C LEU A 256 -7.28 11.63 5.49
N CYS A 257 -7.26 11.75 4.17
CA CYS A 257 -7.81 12.92 3.46
C CYS A 257 -7.27 14.24 4.03
N ASP A 258 -5.95 14.31 4.25
CA ASP A 258 -5.30 15.55 4.71
C ASP A 258 -5.63 16.69 3.74
N PRO A 259 -6.32 17.75 4.20
CA PRO A 259 -6.71 18.84 3.34
C PRO A 259 -5.53 19.59 2.71
N ALA A 260 -4.40 19.70 3.40
CA ALA A 260 -3.21 20.37 2.85
C ALA A 260 -2.63 19.56 1.67
N LEU A 261 -2.47 18.24 1.86
CA LEU A 261 -1.96 17.36 0.83
C LEU A 261 -2.90 17.30 -0.40
N LEU A 262 -4.22 17.18 -0.16
CA LEU A 262 -5.25 17.25 -1.21
C LEU A 262 -5.22 18.59 -1.95
N GLY A 263 -5.05 19.69 -1.21
CA GLY A 263 -5.03 21.02 -1.80
C GLY A 263 -3.80 21.26 -2.67
N PHE A 264 -2.62 20.84 -2.24
CA PHE A 264 -1.42 20.89 -3.09
C PHE A 264 -1.57 20.04 -4.34
N HIS A 265 -2.13 18.84 -4.23
CA HIS A 265 -2.42 17.96 -5.35
C HIS A 265 -3.36 18.64 -6.37
N ALA A 266 -4.47 19.19 -5.90
CA ALA A 266 -5.47 19.87 -6.75
C ALA A 266 -4.90 21.14 -7.41
N GLN A 267 -4.19 22.02 -6.65
CA GLN A 267 -3.59 23.25 -7.16
C GLN A 267 -2.56 22.98 -8.27
N GLN A 268 -1.77 21.93 -8.13
CA GLN A 268 -0.75 21.55 -9.10
C GLN A 268 -1.32 20.68 -10.24
N ARG A 269 -2.59 20.30 -10.18
CA ARG A 269 -3.22 19.34 -11.10
C ARG A 269 -2.34 18.10 -11.25
N SER A 270 -1.82 17.62 -10.13
CA SER A 270 -0.92 16.47 -10.11
C SER A 270 -1.67 15.20 -10.50
N GLN A 271 -1.04 14.32 -11.29
CA GLN A 271 -1.57 12.99 -11.56
C GLN A 271 -1.27 12.04 -10.40
N LEU A 272 -0.11 12.25 -9.76
CA LEU A 272 0.33 11.45 -8.62
C LEU A 272 1.12 12.34 -7.65
N THR A 273 0.58 12.50 -6.44
CA THR A 273 1.25 13.19 -5.33
C THR A 273 1.69 12.16 -4.31
N THR A 274 2.93 12.26 -3.83
CA THR A 274 3.49 11.37 -2.81
C THR A 274 3.88 12.17 -1.59
N ASN A 275 3.42 11.71 -0.42
CA ASN A 275 3.91 12.19 0.87
C ASN A 275 5.23 11.48 1.20
N VAL A 276 6.23 12.24 1.62
CA VAL A 276 7.53 11.72 2.05
C VAL A 276 7.89 12.24 3.42
N VAL A 277 8.75 11.52 4.10
CA VAL A 277 9.36 11.98 5.36
C VAL A 277 10.88 11.92 5.25
N ARG A 278 11.58 12.79 5.99
CA ARG A 278 13.03 12.72 6.06
C ARG A 278 13.44 11.42 6.78
N LYS A 279 14.35 10.65 6.19
CA LYS A 279 14.97 9.49 6.85
C LYS A 279 15.70 9.92 8.11
N GLU A 280 15.68 9.08 9.14
CA GLU A 280 16.41 9.31 10.39
C GLU A 280 17.90 8.98 10.26
N SER A 281 18.22 8.04 9.37
CA SER A 281 19.60 7.69 9.05
C SER A 281 19.70 7.13 7.63
N PRO A 282 20.89 7.15 7.00
CA PRO A 282 21.10 6.50 5.71
C PRO A 282 20.74 5.01 5.70
N ALA A 283 20.94 4.32 6.83
CA ALA A 283 20.71 2.88 6.97
C ALA A 283 19.23 2.51 7.17
N GLU A 284 18.34 3.48 7.30
CA GLU A 284 16.92 3.21 7.48
C GLU A 284 16.32 2.47 6.28
N ARG A 285 15.59 1.38 6.56
CA ARG A 285 15.03 0.48 5.55
C ARG A 285 13.70 0.97 5.01
N MET A 286 13.75 1.97 4.14
CA MET A 286 12.59 2.43 3.38
C MET A 286 12.99 2.85 1.97
N GLY A 287 12.10 2.66 1.01
CA GLY A 287 12.26 3.18 -0.34
C GLY A 287 12.34 4.70 -0.32
N VAL A 288 13.08 5.29 -1.23
CA VAL A 288 13.31 6.73 -1.28
C VAL A 288 12.96 7.30 -2.63
N LEU A 289 12.34 8.47 -2.64
CA LEU A 289 12.08 9.21 -3.86
C LEU A 289 13.35 9.93 -4.32
N VAL A 290 13.58 9.85 -5.61
CA VAL A 290 14.70 10.49 -6.30
C VAL A 290 14.24 11.08 -7.63
N ASP A 291 15.05 11.98 -8.19
CA ASP A 291 14.96 12.36 -9.60
C ASP A 291 15.97 11.55 -10.41
N ILE A 292 15.52 10.87 -11.43
CA ILE A 292 16.38 10.17 -12.40
C ILE A 292 16.04 10.70 -13.80
N ASN A 293 16.96 11.47 -14.38
CA ASN A 293 16.79 12.05 -15.71
C ASN A 293 15.51 12.90 -15.88
N GLY A 294 15.11 13.63 -14.83
CA GLY A 294 13.93 14.50 -14.82
C GLY A 294 12.62 13.77 -14.53
N ARG A 295 12.66 12.50 -14.12
CA ARG A 295 11.49 11.73 -13.69
C ARG A 295 11.60 11.37 -12.22
N THR A 296 10.48 11.44 -11.53
CA THR A 296 10.39 10.97 -10.13
C THR A 296 10.32 9.46 -10.12
N GLU A 297 11.22 8.82 -9.38
CA GLU A 297 11.25 7.38 -9.19
C GLU A 297 11.44 7.03 -7.71
N ILE A 298 11.17 5.77 -7.35
CA ILE A 298 11.56 5.21 -6.05
C ILE A 298 12.73 4.26 -6.27
N VAL A 299 13.74 4.40 -5.41
CA VAL A 299 14.83 3.44 -5.23
C VAL A 299 14.59 2.72 -3.91
N GLU A 300 14.49 1.40 -3.97
CA GLU A 300 14.33 0.58 -2.77
C GLU A 300 15.66 0.52 -1.98
N TYR A 301 15.54 0.46 -0.65
CA TYR A 301 16.71 0.40 0.22
C TYR A 301 17.64 -0.79 -0.07
N SER A 302 17.10 -1.87 -0.62
CA SER A 302 17.86 -3.07 -1.02
C SER A 302 18.67 -2.90 -2.31
N GLU A 303 18.41 -1.85 -3.09
CA GLU A 303 19.15 -1.49 -4.30
C GLU A 303 20.40 -0.64 -3.99
N LEU A 304 20.49 -0.09 -2.77
CA LEU A 304 21.56 0.81 -2.36
C LEU A 304 22.61 0.08 -1.52
N THR A 305 23.88 0.32 -1.83
CA THR A 305 24.95 0.00 -0.85
C THR A 305 24.94 1.00 0.30
N PRO A 306 25.53 0.68 1.47
CA PRO A 306 25.64 1.63 2.59
C PRO A 306 26.30 2.94 2.20
N GLU A 307 27.32 2.91 1.34
CA GLU A 307 28.05 4.07 0.84
C GLU A 307 27.14 4.94 -0.05
N GLN A 308 26.40 4.32 -0.96
CA GLN A 308 25.42 5.03 -1.82
C GLN A 308 24.32 5.67 -1.00
N ALA A 309 23.75 4.94 -0.03
CA ALA A 309 22.72 5.47 0.86
C ALA A 309 23.16 6.71 1.66
N ALA A 310 24.47 6.84 1.96
CA ALA A 310 25.07 7.94 2.68
C ALA A 310 25.58 9.08 1.77
N CYS A 311 25.44 8.98 0.44
CA CYS A 311 25.87 10.02 -0.48
C CYS A 311 25.12 11.33 -0.23
N CYS A 312 25.88 12.44 -0.25
CA CYS A 312 25.36 13.79 -0.10
C CYS A 312 25.44 14.57 -1.42
N ASP A 313 24.59 15.57 -1.54
CA ASP A 313 24.64 16.59 -2.58
C ASP A 313 25.70 17.67 -2.28
N GLU A 314 25.78 18.70 -3.13
CA GLU A 314 26.71 19.83 -2.98
C GLU A 314 26.47 20.65 -1.69
N ASN A 315 25.27 20.57 -1.10
CA ASN A 315 24.89 21.25 0.12
C ASN A 315 25.14 20.40 1.38
N GLY A 316 25.63 19.17 1.22
CA GLY A 316 25.82 18.23 2.32
C GLY A 316 24.56 17.53 2.79
N GLU A 317 23.45 17.63 2.03
CA GLU A 317 22.20 16.90 2.28
C GLU A 317 22.26 15.52 1.62
N TRP A 318 21.71 14.50 2.28
CA TRP A 318 21.61 13.17 1.66
C TRP A 318 20.80 13.21 0.37
N ILE A 319 21.32 12.62 -0.70
CA ILE A 319 20.58 12.48 -1.96
C ILE A 319 19.32 11.62 -1.73
N PHE A 320 19.46 10.55 -0.93
CA PHE A 320 18.41 9.58 -0.63
C PHE A 320 17.67 9.85 0.68
N TRP A 321 17.27 11.11 0.92
CA TRP A 321 16.64 11.56 2.16
C TRP A 321 15.13 11.35 2.20
N ALA A 322 14.45 11.42 1.03
CA ALA A 322 12.98 11.49 0.91
C ALA A 322 12.36 10.10 1.02
N GLY A 323 12.16 9.64 2.24
CA GLY A 323 11.57 8.33 2.52
C GLY A 323 10.11 8.24 2.11
N ASN A 324 9.75 7.20 1.37
CA ASN A 324 8.39 6.91 0.93
C ASN A 324 7.53 6.43 2.11
N THR A 325 6.45 7.15 2.40
CA THR A 325 5.47 6.77 3.44
C THR A 325 4.39 5.82 2.95
N ALA A 326 4.36 5.53 1.65
CA ALA A 326 3.26 4.85 0.96
C ALA A 326 1.90 5.57 1.13
N ILE A 327 1.95 6.90 1.29
CA ILE A 327 0.77 7.77 1.23
C ILE A 327 0.82 8.52 -0.09
N HIS A 328 -0.21 8.31 -0.93
CA HIS A 328 -0.30 8.91 -2.25
C HIS A 328 -1.67 9.52 -2.49
N ILE A 329 -1.75 10.51 -3.38
CA ILE A 329 -3.02 10.93 -3.97
C ILE A 329 -2.92 10.71 -5.47
N PHE A 330 -3.82 9.91 -5.99
CA PHE A 330 -3.96 9.68 -7.42
C PHE A 330 -5.11 10.52 -7.97
N ASP A 331 -4.89 11.14 -9.13
CA ASP A 331 -5.97 11.57 -9.99
C ASP A 331 -6.68 10.34 -10.58
N ARG A 332 -8.03 10.32 -10.57
CA ARG A 332 -8.81 9.17 -11.05
C ARG A 332 -8.53 8.88 -12.52
N GLU A 333 -8.47 9.91 -13.36
CA GLU A 333 -8.25 9.76 -14.80
C GLU A 333 -6.88 9.14 -15.08
N PHE A 334 -5.88 9.42 -14.24
CA PHE A 334 -4.57 8.78 -14.34
C PHE A 334 -4.63 7.27 -14.00
N LEU A 335 -5.40 6.87 -12.99
CA LEU A 335 -5.61 5.44 -12.72
C LEU A 335 -6.38 4.74 -13.84
N GLU A 336 -7.34 5.43 -14.50
CA GLU A 336 -8.03 4.91 -15.68
C GLU A 336 -7.07 4.73 -16.87
N GLN A 337 -6.13 5.66 -17.07
CA GLN A 337 -5.08 5.55 -18.09
C GLN A 337 -4.17 4.35 -17.83
N LEU A 338 -3.73 4.15 -16.57
CA LEU A 338 -2.92 2.99 -16.19
C LEU A 338 -3.69 1.68 -16.35
N ALA A 339 -4.99 1.67 -16.06
CA ALA A 339 -5.84 0.49 -16.22
C ALA A 339 -6.09 0.12 -17.69
N ALA A 340 -6.03 1.07 -18.60
CA ALA A 340 -6.20 0.82 -20.03
C ALA A 340 -5.01 0.07 -20.65
N ASP A 341 -3.84 0.12 -20.02
CA ASP A 341 -2.63 -0.61 -20.42
C ASP A 341 -1.89 -1.14 -19.20
N GLU A 342 -2.29 -2.31 -18.73
CA GLU A 342 -1.70 -2.98 -17.56
C GLU A 342 -0.22 -3.33 -17.71
N SER A 343 0.33 -3.29 -18.93
CA SER A 343 1.75 -3.55 -19.18
C SER A 343 2.67 -2.41 -18.75
N GLN A 344 2.12 -1.23 -18.46
CA GLN A 344 2.90 -0.05 -18.03
C GLN A 344 3.54 -0.23 -16.63
N LEU A 345 2.91 -0.99 -15.73
CA LEU A 345 3.51 -1.30 -14.43
C LEU A 345 4.38 -2.57 -14.54
N PRO A 346 5.69 -2.47 -14.32
CA PRO A 346 6.61 -3.59 -14.46
C PRO A 346 6.37 -4.65 -13.38
N LEU A 347 6.72 -5.89 -13.70
CA LEU A 347 6.78 -6.98 -12.73
C LEU A 347 8.17 -7.07 -12.11
N HIS A 348 8.24 -6.94 -10.80
CA HIS A 348 9.46 -7.12 -10.02
C HIS A 348 9.62 -8.57 -9.62
N VAL A 349 10.86 -9.04 -9.62
CA VAL A 349 11.23 -10.41 -9.29
C VAL A 349 11.76 -10.49 -7.85
N ALA A 350 11.11 -11.29 -7.01
CA ALA A 350 11.56 -11.58 -5.66
C ALA A 350 11.86 -13.07 -5.50
N ARG A 351 13.09 -13.42 -5.06
CA ARG A 351 13.45 -14.79 -4.74
C ARG A 351 13.00 -15.12 -3.32
N LYS A 352 12.18 -16.16 -3.15
CA LYS A 352 11.57 -16.58 -1.87
C LYS A 352 11.49 -18.10 -1.76
N ASN A 353 11.41 -18.59 -0.53
CA ASN A 353 11.00 -19.96 -0.30
C ASN A 353 9.48 -20.08 -0.43
N VAL A 354 9.03 -21.00 -1.26
CA VAL A 354 7.61 -21.29 -1.51
C VAL A 354 7.40 -22.79 -1.34
N GLY A 355 6.42 -23.15 -0.52
CA GLY A 355 5.96 -24.55 -0.43
C GLY A 355 5.30 -24.94 -1.75
N PHE A 356 5.58 -26.15 -2.21
CA PHE A 356 5.04 -26.65 -3.47
C PHE A 356 4.81 -28.15 -3.43
N MET A 357 4.00 -28.66 -4.32
CA MET A 357 3.81 -30.08 -4.56
C MET A 357 4.82 -30.55 -5.62
N ASP A 358 5.56 -31.61 -5.29
CA ASP A 358 6.53 -32.21 -6.20
C ASP A 358 5.88 -33.10 -7.28
N ASP A 359 6.74 -33.65 -8.13
CA ASP A 359 6.32 -34.52 -9.22
C ASP A 359 5.73 -35.89 -8.75
N ARG A 360 5.83 -36.21 -7.44
CA ARG A 360 5.24 -37.39 -6.81
C ARG A 360 3.93 -37.08 -6.11
N GLY A 361 3.52 -35.83 -6.04
CA GLY A 361 2.34 -35.35 -5.36
C GLY A 361 2.54 -35.11 -3.85
N GLU A 362 3.80 -34.98 -3.40
CA GLU A 362 4.13 -34.73 -2.00
C GLU A 362 4.41 -33.23 -1.79
N ILE A 363 4.02 -32.70 -0.62
CA ILE A 363 4.25 -31.27 -0.29
C ILE A 363 5.66 -31.09 0.24
N VAL A 364 6.43 -30.31 -0.46
CA VAL A 364 7.78 -29.87 -0.11
C VAL A 364 7.72 -28.45 0.46
N ARG A 365 8.39 -28.20 1.59
CA ARG A 365 8.50 -26.89 2.23
C ARG A 365 9.96 -26.52 2.41
N PRO A 366 10.58 -25.88 1.41
CA PRO A 366 11.95 -25.38 1.52
C PRO A 366 12.05 -24.29 2.58
N ASP A 367 13.10 -24.29 3.37
CA ASP A 367 13.35 -23.34 4.45
C ASP A 367 14.74 -22.71 4.43
N ASP A 368 15.56 -23.00 3.40
CA ASP A 368 16.89 -22.40 3.24
C ASP A 368 16.80 -20.97 2.70
N PRO A 369 16.99 -19.93 3.54
CA PRO A 369 16.92 -18.55 3.08
C PRO A 369 18.10 -18.15 2.19
N ALA A 370 19.20 -18.92 2.18
CA ALA A 370 20.35 -18.64 1.32
C ALA A 370 20.13 -19.11 -0.12
N ASN A 371 19.26 -20.13 -0.32
CA ASN A 371 18.96 -20.69 -1.62
C ASN A 371 17.45 -20.80 -1.85
N PRO A 372 16.76 -19.67 -2.08
CA PRO A 372 15.32 -19.66 -2.32
C PRO A 372 14.95 -20.48 -3.56
N ASN A 373 13.97 -21.38 -3.42
CA ASN A 373 13.55 -22.29 -4.49
C ASN A 373 12.66 -21.62 -5.56
N ALA A 374 12.12 -20.45 -5.30
CA ALA A 374 11.11 -19.88 -6.16
C ALA A 374 11.32 -18.40 -6.46
N ILE A 375 10.75 -18.00 -7.59
CA ILE A 375 10.56 -16.62 -8.01
C ILE A 375 9.09 -16.27 -7.78
N LYS A 376 8.84 -15.19 -7.01
CA LYS A 376 7.56 -14.49 -6.92
C LYS A 376 7.61 -13.22 -7.74
N LEU A 377 6.47 -12.86 -8.28
CA LEU A 377 6.30 -11.67 -9.10
C LEU A 377 5.36 -10.68 -8.41
N GLU A 378 5.77 -9.43 -8.34
CA GLU A 378 5.00 -8.37 -7.69
C GLU A 378 5.04 -7.10 -8.53
N LYS A 379 3.93 -6.37 -8.60
CA LYS A 379 3.85 -5.01 -9.12
C LYS A 379 3.87 -4.01 -7.98
N PHE A 380 4.51 -2.88 -8.18
CA PHE A 380 4.49 -1.79 -7.21
C PHE A 380 3.73 -0.58 -7.75
N ILE A 381 2.81 -0.02 -6.96
CA ILE A 381 1.99 1.13 -7.40
C ILE A 381 2.83 2.39 -7.62
N PHE A 382 3.95 2.49 -6.94
CA PHE A 382 4.84 3.64 -7.10
C PHE A 382 5.63 3.64 -8.43
N ASP A 383 5.64 2.53 -9.19
CA ASP A 383 6.16 2.51 -10.56
C ASP A 383 5.31 3.36 -11.53
N ALA A 384 4.14 3.82 -11.06
CA ALA A 384 3.36 4.84 -11.74
C ALA A 384 4.02 6.24 -11.72
N LEU A 385 4.98 6.49 -10.80
CA LEU A 385 5.67 7.79 -10.70
C LEU A 385 6.40 8.21 -11.99
N PRO A 386 7.27 7.38 -12.59
CA PRO A 386 7.94 7.75 -13.85
C PRO A 386 6.99 7.81 -15.06
N ILE A 387 5.78 7.27 -14.96
CA ILE A 387 4.76 7.29 -16.01
C ILE A 387 3.96 8.60 -15.97
N ALA A 388 3.72 9.12 -14.76
CA ALA A 388 2.99 10.36 -14.57
C ALA A 388 3.75 11.56 -15.14
N GLU A 389 3.07 12.38 -15.96
CA GLU A 389 3.62 13.61 -16.51
C GLU A 389 3.77 14.72 -15.45
N ARG A 390 2.87 14.71 -14.46
CA ARG A 390 2.82 15.70 -13.38
C ARG A 390 2.82 15.00 -12.04
N THR A 391 3.99 14.92 -11.44
CA THR A 391 4.19 14.42 -10.07
C THR A 391 4.39 15.56 -9.09
N LEU A 392 4.01 15.35 -7.85
CA LEU A 392 4.26 16.26 -6.74
C LEU A 392 4.76 15.48 -5.52
N ILE A 393 5.77 16.01 -4.86
CA ILE A 393 6.29 15.47 -3.62
C ILE A 393 6.02 16.48 -2.51
N VAL A 394 5.42 16.02 -1.42
CA VAL A 394 5.11 16.83 -0.24
C VAL A 394 5.76 16.21 0.98
N GLU A 395 6.56 16.99 1.70
CA GLU A 395 7.18 16.55 2.94
C GLU A 395 6.17 16.59 4.08
N GLY A 396 5.90 15.44 4.68
CA GLY A 396 5.07 15.28 5.87
C GLY A 396 5.86 15.45 7.17
N ASN A 397 5.17 15.65 8.27
CA ASN A 397 5.77 15.63 9.59
C ASN A 397 5.96 14.19 10.06
N ARG A 398 7.21 13.69 10.01
CA ARG A 398 7.55 12.30 10.33
C ARG A 398 6.95 11.84 11.65
N SER A 399 7.19 12.57 12.73
CA SER A 399 6.73 12.16 14.05
C SER A 399 5.22 12.09 14.16
N ARG A 400 4.49 12.90 13.37
CA ARG A 400 3.03 12.97 13.37
C ARG A 400 2.40 11.94 12.42
N GLU A 401 3.03 11.67 11.27
CA GLU A 401 2.37 11.00 10.16
C GLU A 401 2.91 9.61 9.83
N PHE A 402 4.09 9.23 10.36
CA PHE A 402 4.73 7.98 9.96
C PHE A 402 5.23 7.17 11.16
N ASN A 403 4.38 6.30 11.68
CA ASN A 403 4.66 5.40 12.81
C ASN A 403 4.07 4.01 12.54
N PRO A 404 4.60 3.29 11.52
CA PRO A 404 3.99 2.05 11.05
C PRO A 404 4.17 0.89 12.01
N VAL A 405 3.32 -0.13 11.85
CA VAL A 405 3.36 -1.40 12.58
C VAL A 405 3.82 -2.50 11.62
N LYS A 406 5.11 -2.81 11.62
CA LYS A 406 5.73 -3.81 10.71
C LYS A 406 6.30 -5.01 11.42
N ASN A 407 6.85 -4.81 12.61
CA ASN A 407 7.57 -5.80 13.39
C ASN A 407 6.85 -6.12 14.69
N ARG A 408 7.09 -7.31 15.25
CA ARG A 408 6.52 -7.71 16.54
C ARG A 408 7.07 -6.86 17.70
N SER A 409 8.33 -6.43 17.62
CA SER A 409 9.03 -5.66 18.67
C SER A 409 10.13 -4.80 18.04
N GLY A 410 10.66 -3.84 18.80
CA GLY A 410 11.69 -2.91 18.35
C GLY A 410 11.12 -1.76 17.51
N ALA A 411 11.86 -1.31 16.50
CA ALA A 411 11.40 -0.27 15.60
C ALA A 411 10.17 -0.75 14.79
N ASP A 412 9.29 0.18 14.44
CA ASP A 412 8.05 -0.07 13.70
C ASP A 412 7.19 -1.19 14.33
N SER A 413 7.08 -1.20 15.66
CA SER A 413 6.33 -2.20 16.42
C SER A 413 5.02 -1.64 16.97
N PRO A 414 4.10 -2.50 17.48
CA PRO A 414 2.91 -2.04 18.18
C PRO A 414 3.22 -1.08 19.33
N ASP A 415 4.29 -1.33 20.08
CA ASP A 415 4.67 -0.48 21.22
C ASP A 415 5.09 0.92 20.77
N THR A 416 5.92 1.03 19.70
CA THR A 416 6.34 2.32 19.16
C THR A 416 5.17 3.09 18.55
N SER A 417 4.23 2.40 17.89
CA SER A 417 3.04 3.02 17.30
C SER A 417 2.05 3.50 18.35
N ARG A 418 1.79 2.70 19.42
CA ARG A 418 0.96 3.11 20.57
C ARG A 418 1.57 4.31 21.30
N ALA A 419 2.88 4.30 21.50
CA ALA A 419 3.59 5.43 22.10
C ALA A 419 3.45 6.69 21.25
N ALA A 420 3.53 6.58 19.92
CA ALA A 420 3.33 7.70 18.99
C ALA A 420 1.88 8.24 19.04
N LEU A 421 0.87 7.39 19.00
CA LEU A 421 -0.54 7.79 19.14
C LEU A 421 -0.77 8.54 20.47
N SER A 422 -0.25 7.99 21.58
CA SER A 422 -0.37 8.61 22.89
C SER A 422 0.40 9.92 23.00
N ARG A 423 1.59 10.04 22.40
CA ARG A 423 2.36 11.28 22.32
C ARG A 423 1.58 12.35 21.55
N ILE A 424 1.03 12.01 20.38
CA ILE A 424 0.20 12.94 19.60
C ILE A 424 -0.99 13.43 20.40
N GLY A 425 -1.66 12.55 21.13
CA GLY A 425 -2.76 12.92 22.01
C GLY A 425 -2.33 13.88 23.13
N ARG A 426 -1.18 13.64 23.77
CA ARG A 426 -0.62 14.57 24.78
C ARG A 426 -0.26 15.93 24.19
N GLU A 427 0.33 15.97 23.00
CA GLU A 427 0.64 17.24 22.29
C GLU A 427 -0.62 18.07 22.04
N TRP A 428 -1.72 17.42 21.64
CA TRP A 428 -2.99 18.11 21.42
C TRP A 428 -3.62 18.60 22.71
N LEU A 429 -3.52 17.83 23.81
CA LEU A 429 -3.97 18.26 25.13
C LEU A 429 -3.14 19.42 25.65
N ALA A 430 -1.82 19.39 25.46
CA ALA A 430 -0.94 20.50 25.83
C ALA A 430 -1.30 21.78 25.07
N ALA A 431 -1.60 21.69 23.76
CA ALA A 431 -2.09 22.82 22.96
C ALA A 431 -3.44 23.37 23.47
N ALA A 432 -4.27 22.52 24.06
CA ALA A 432 -5.53 22.91 24.71
C ALA A 432 -5.36 23.43 26.16
N GLY A 433 -4.13 23.44 26.72
CA GLY A 433 -3.80 23.92 28.06
C GLY A 433 -3.84 22.84 29.14
N TYR A 434 -3.85 21.56 28.79
CA TYR A 434 -3.84 20.44 29.74
C TYR A 434 -2.51 19.70 29.69
N GLU A 435 -1.84 19.59 30.82
CA GLU A 435 -0.63 18.77 30.95
C GLU A 435 -0.99 17.35 31.41
N VAL A 436 -0.47 16.36 30.70
CA VAL A 436 -0.62 14.93 31.03
C VAL A 436 0.78 14.33 31.20
N PRO A 437 1.03 13.57 32.28
CA PRO A 437 2.31 12.90 32.51
C PRO A 437 2.73 12.02 31.33
N ALA A 438 4.03 11.93 31.07
CA ALA A 438 4.57 11.22 29.91
C ALA A 438 4.31 9.70 29.96
N ASP A 439 4.18 9.14 31.14
CA ASP A 439 3.89 7.73 31.42
C ASP A 439 2.39 7.39 31.38
N GLN A 440 1.52 8.40 31.37
CA GLN A 440 0.08 8.19 31.25
C GLN A 440 -0.31 8.04 29.77
N PRO A 441 -0.94 6.91 29.37
CA PRO A 441 -1.43 6.74 28.02
C PRO A 441 -2.61 7.68 27.74
N VAL A 442 -2.59 8.31 26.57
CA VAL A 442 -3.68 9.16 26.04
C VAL A 442 -4.16 8.55 24.75
N GLU A 443 -5.47 8.47 24.56
CA GLU A 443 -6.07 8.03 23.32
C GLU A 443 -7.21 8.98 22.93
N ILE A 444 -7.04 9.69 21.84
CA ILE A 444 -8.05 10.56 21.26
C ILE A 444 -8.63 9.87 20.03
N SER A 445 -9.91 9.48 20.11
CA SER A 445 -10.62 8.95 18.95
C SER A 445 -10.72 10.01 17.85
N PRO A 446 -10.56 9.65 16.58
CA PRO A 446 -10.86 10.56 15.47
C PRO A 446 -12.25 11.18 15.52
N LEU A 447 -13.22 10.50 16.15
CA LEU A 447 -14.58 11.04 16.40
C LEU A 447 -14.61 12.11 17.48
N GLN A 448 -13.62 12.14 18.37
CA GLN A 448 -13.48 13.18 19.37
C GLN A 448 -12.78 14.42 18.80
N ALA A 449 -11.76 14.25 17.99
CA ALA A 449 -11.10 15.32 17.24
C ALA A 449 -10.21 14.77 16.14
N LEU A 450 -10.06 15.51 15.04
CA LEU A 450 -9.13 15.21 13.94
C LEU A 450 -7.82 15.99 14.04
N ASP A 451 -7.78 17.03 14.89
CA ASP A 451 -6.62 17.89 15.12
C ASP A 451 -6.70 18.60 16.48
N ALA A 452 -5.62 19.26 16.87
CA ALA A 452 -5.50 19.97 18.14
C ALA A 452 -6.48 21.15 18.27
N GLU A 453 -6.82 21.82 17.16
CA GLU A 453 -7.74 22.96 17.16
C GLU A 453 -9.16 22.49 17.48
N GLU A 454 -9.61 21.41 16.82
CA GLU A 454 -10.92 20.82 17.08
C GLU A 454 -10.99 20.27 18.50
N LEU A 455 -9.96 19.58 18.99
CA LEU A 455 -9.93 19.10 20.37
C LEU A 455 -10.09 20.25 21.36
N THR A 456 -9.33 21.33 21.15
CA THR A 456 -9.40 22.53 21.99
C THR A 456 -10.82 23.14 22.01
N ALA A 457 -11.44 23.26 20.86
CA ALA A 457 -12.81 23.80 20.73
C ALA A 457 -13.83 22.89 21.45
N ARG A 458 -13.73 21.58 21.24
CA ARG A 458 -14.67 20.60 21.84
C ARG A 458 -14.51 20.46 23.36
N LEU A 459 -13.29 20.55 23.88
CA LEU A 459 -13.05 20.61 25.34
C LEU A 459 -13.65 21.88 25.96
N LYS A 460 -13.46 23.05 25.33
CA LYS A 460 -14.03 24.31 25.78
C LYS A 460 -15.56 24.33 25.77
N SER A 461 -16.17 23.68 24.78
CA SER A 461 -17.64 23.59 24.67
C SER A 461 -18.26 22.49 25.57
N GLY A 462 -17.45 21.62 26.15
CA GLY A 462 -17.91 20.45 26.92
C GLY A 462 -18.40 19.29 26.03
N ALA A 463 -18.23 19.36 24.72
CA ALA A 463 -18.58 18.28 23.80
C ALA A 463 -17.66 17.05 23.91
N VAL A 464 -16.46 17.25 24.45
CA VAL A 464 -15.50 16.20 24.84
C VAL A 464 -15.07 16.49 26.27
N ARG A 465 -15.04 15.48 27.13
CA ARG A 465 -14.56 15.61 28.50
C ARG A 465 -13.16 15.05 28.64
N LEU A 466 -12.33 15.71 29.45
CA LEU A 466 -10.95 15.25 29.66
C LEU A 466 -10.88 13.82 30.23
N ALA A 467 -11.87 13.42 31.02
CA ALA A 467 -11.95 12.08 31.60
C ALA A 467 -12.19 10.96 30.53
N ASP A 468 -12.63 11.31 29.35
CA ASP A 468 -12.94 10.38 28.29
C ASP A 468 -11.71 10.18 27.33
N LEU A 469 -10.59 10.85 27.57
CA LEU A 469 -9.35 10.85 26.81
C LEU A 469 -8.22 10.15 27.62
#